data_83d811b39a9577c6f5f9d95f84a62141
#
_entry.id   83d811b39a9577c6f5f9d95f84a62141
#
_cell.length_a   1.000
_cell.length_b   1.000
_cell.length_c   1.000
_cell.angle_alpha   90.00
_cell.angle_beta   90.00
_cell.angle_gamma   90.00
#
_symmetry.space_group_name_H-M   'P 1'
#
loop_
_entity.id
_entity.type
_entity.pdbx_description
1 polymer ?
#
loop_
_entity_poly.entity_id
_entity_poly.type
_entity_poly.pdbx_seq_one_letter_code
_entity_poly.pdbx_strand_id
1 'polypeptide(L)'
;MNRFLKSIGVFLIILFSITAVSAETLTSKLKRGDKLRLGFGTAVPWAYAGDNGQALGFVNMIALTVLEEMGITEDQTETKVFEWSGLIPGLNANRSDMVTGGMYILKSRCANMNFSDPIGVFGDAMMVPKGNPMGINNYADVVRTGAKLVTGAGFNTVEAAKKYGVPESQMMLVEGEVGILAAM
;
A
#
# COMPACT_ATOMS: atom_id res chain seq x y z
N MET A 1 56.21 -41.68 34.13
CA MET A 1 55.20 -42.61 33.61
C MET A 1 53.96 -41.77 33.36
N ASN A 2 53.95 -40.97 32.25
CA ASN A 2 52.92 -39.96 31.94
C ASN A 2 52.12 -40.38 30.74
N ARG A 3 50.83 -40.62 30.94
CA ARG A 3 49.88 -40.89 29.84
C ARG A 3 49.26 -39.56 29.44
N PHE A 4 49.67 -39.02 28.29
CA PHE A 4 49.02 -37.90 27.65
C PHE A 4 47.69 -38.37 26.98
N LEU A 5 46.57 -37.91 27.51
CA LEU A 5 45.29 -38.01 26.83
C LEU A 5 45.22 -36.91 25.77
N LYS A 6 45.20 -37.30 24.51
CA LYS A 6 44.90 -36.41 23.38
C LYS A 6 43.39 -36.25 23.26
N SER A 7 42.86 -35.10 23.65
CA SER A 7 41.49 -34.70 23.38
C SER A 7 41.38 -34.25 21.93
N ILE A 8 40.71 -35.04 21.08
CA ILE A 8 40.34 -34.67 19.73
C ILE A 8 39.03 -33.90 19.81
N GLY A 9 39.12 -32.56 19.67
CA GLY A 9 37.96 -31.72 19.55
C GLY A 9 37.36 -31.87 18.14
N VAL A 10 36.20 -32.47 18.04
CA VAL A 10 35.39 -32.51 16.79
C VAL A 10 34.72 -31.15 16.63
N PHE A 11 35.23 -30.32 15.72
CA PHE A 11 34.61 -29.07 15.35
C PHE A 11 33.47 -29.38 14.37
N LEU A 12 32.24 -29.37 14.87
CA LEU A 12 31.03 -29.56 14.05
C LEU A 12 30.77 -28.24 13.29
N ILE A 13 31.25 -28.15 12.04
CA ILE A 13 30.92 -27.03 11.15
C ILE A 13 29.49 -27.26 10.66
N ILE A 14 28.53 -26.56 11.29
CA ILE A 14 27.16 -26.47 10.79
C ILE A 14 27.21 -25.53 9.57
N LEU A 15 27.22 -26.12 8.37
CA LEU A 15 26.96 -25.40 7.12
C LEU A 15 25.50 -24.91 7.15
N PHE A 16 25.32 -23.64 7.52
CA PHE A 16 24.06 -22.95 7.29
C PHE A 16 23.96 -22.72 5.78
N SER A 17 23.24 -23.60 5.09
CA SER A 17 22.85 -23.39 3.70
C SER A 17 21.90 -22.21 3.67
N ILE A 18 22.40 -21.01 3.37
CA ILE A 18 21.59 -19.84 3.05
C ILE A 18 20.94 -20.14 1.71
N THR A 19 19.76 -20.75 1.73
CA THR A 19 18.91 -20.80 0.55
C THR A 19 18.53 -19.35 0.23
N ALA A 20 19.11 -18.80 -0.81
CA ALA A 20 18.66 -17.53 -1.37
C ALA A 20 17.18 -17.72 -1.71
N VAL A 21 16.29 -17.10 -0.91
CA VAL A 21 14.88 -17.00 -1.23
C VAL A 21 14.82 -16.07 -2.44
N SER A 22 14.88 -16.65 -3.64
CA SER A 22 14.59 -15.93 -4.86
C SER A 22 13.13 -15.47 -4.77
N ALA A 23 12.90 -14.17 -4.94
CA ALA A 23 11.54 -13.65 -5.00
C ALA A 23 10.79 -14.41 -6.10
N GLU A 24 9.72 -15.09 -5.71
CA GLU A 24 8.92 -15.87 -6.62
C GLU A 24 8.22 -14.96 -7.63
N THR A 25 8.32 -15.28 -8.91
CA THR A 25 7.66 -14.51 -9.96
C THR A 25 6.16 -14.79 -9.99
N LEU A 26 5.35 -13.80 -10.35
CA LEU A 26 3.89 -13.98 -10.52
C LEU A 26 3.58 -15.11 -11.51
N THR A 27 4.38 -15.22 -12.58
CA THR A 27 4.25 -16.29 -13.58
C THR A 27 4.45 -17.69 -12.96
N SER A 28 5.39 -17.86 -12.01
CA SER A 28 5.60 -19.15 -11.36
C SER A 28 4.46 -19.53 -10.43
N LYS A 29 3.86 -18.55 -9.74
CA LYS A 29 2.64 -18.77 -8.93
C LYS A 29 1.47 -19.25 -9.79
N LEU A 30 1.17 -18.56 -10.88
CA LEU A 30 0.08 -18.91 -11.79
C LEU A 30 0.26 -20.28 -12.42
N LYS A 31 1.50 -20.65 -12.81
CA LYS A 31 1.81 -21.99 -13.34
C LYS A 31 1.54 -23.12 -12.34
N ARG A 32 1.62 -22.85 -11.04
CA ARG A 32 1.27 -23.82 -9.99
C ARG A 32 -0.23 -23.88 -9.70
N GLY A 33 -1.03 -23.00 -10.29
CA GLY A 33 -2.46 -22.85 -10.00
C GLY A 33 -2.77 -21.99 -8.78
N ASP A 34 -1.78 -21.24 -8.25
CA ASP A 34 -2.02 -20.26 -7.18
C ASP A 34 -2.73 -19.03 -7.76
N LYS A 35 -3.58 -18.41 -6.95
CA LYS A 35 -4.27 -17.17 -7.35
C LYS A 35 -3.38 -15.94 -7.16
N LEU A 36 -3.55 -14.97 -8.04
CA LEU A 36 -2.96 -13.63 -7.95
C LEU A 36 -3.76 -12.79 -6.95
N ARG A 37 -3.12 -12.32 -5.89
CA ARG A 37 -3.77 -11.57 -4.81
C ARG A 37 -3.75 -10.07 -5.10
N LEU A 38 -4.93 -9.50 -5.35
CA LEU A 38 -5.15 -8.08 -5.61
C LEU A 38 -5.44 -7.36 -4.29
N GLY A 39 -4.52 -6.51 -3.85
CA GLY A 39 -4.61 -5.75 -2.60
C GLY A 39 -5.13 -4.33 -2.84
N PHE A 40 -6.16 -3.91 -2.11
CA PHE A 40 -6.66 -2.53 -2.16
C PHE A 40 -7.32 -2.13 -0.85
N GLY A 41 -7.42 -0.83 -0.61
CA GLY A 41 -8.27 -0.26 0.44
C GLY A 41 -9.66 0.01 -0.12
N THR A 42 -10.67 0.01 0.75
CA THR A 42 -12.04 0.35 0.34
C THR A 42 -12.16 1.85 0.10
N ALA A 43 -12.39 2.26 -1.13
CA ALA A 43 -12.61 3.63 -1.57
C ALA A 43 -13.53 3.65 -2.80
N VAL A 44 -14.82 3.86 -2.59
CA VAL A 44 -15.82 3.93 -3.68
C VAL A 44 -15.73 5.30 -4.37
N PRO A 45 -15.68 5.37 -5.70
CA PRO A 45 -15.80 4.31 -6.71
C PRO A 45 -14.45 3.74 -7.19
N TRP A 46 -13.33 4.03 -6.53
CA TRP A 46 -11.98 3.68 -6.98
C TRP A 46 -11.69 2.18 -6.93
N ALA A 47 -11.78 1.60 -5.74
CA ALA A 47 -11.57 0.18 -5.50
C ALA A 47 -12.36 -0.25 -4.25
N TYR A 48 -13.05 -1.35 -4.32
CA TYR A 48 -13.81 -1.92 -3.21
C TYR A 48 -14.14 -3.39 -3.48
N ALA A 49 -14.47 -4.13 -2.45
CA ALA A 49 -14.95 -5.50 -2.59
C ALA A 49 -16.46 -5.52 -2.77
N GLY A 50 -16.94 -6.30 -3.73
CA GLY A 50 -18.36 -6.62 -3.90
C GLY A 50 -18.85 -7.64 -2.87
N ASP A 51 -20.16 -7.87 -2.83
CA ASP A 51 -20.81 -8.77 -1.85
C ASP A 51 -20.30 -10.22 -1.91
N ASN A 52 -19.87 -10.68 -3.08
CA ASN A 52 -19.26 -11.99 -3.29
C ASN A 52 -17.72 -11.97 -3.25
N GLY A 53 -17.13 -10.87 -2.79
CA GLY A 53 -15.68 -10.71 -2.70
C GLY A 53 -14.99 -10.33 -4.01
N GLN A 54 -15.73 -9.95 -5.08
CA GLN A 54 -15.14 -9.48 -6.33
C GLN A 54 -14.37 -8.17 -6.12
N ALA A 55 -13.31 -7.96 -6.91
CA ALA A 55 -12.61 -6.70 -6.98
C ALA A 55 -13.39 -5.71 -7.88
N LEU A 56 -14.09 -4.77 -7.29
CA LEU A 56 -14.91 -3.76 -7.97
C LEU A 56 -14.27 -2.37 -7.89
N GLY A 57 -14.80 -1.44 -8.69
CA GLY A 57 -14.29 -0.07 -8.82
C GLY A 57 -13.40 0.08 -10.03
N PHE A 58 -13.29 1.33 -10.54
CA PHE A 58 -12.67 1.54 -11.84
C PHE A 58 -11.19 1.18 -11.90
N VAL A 59 -10.44 1.32 -10.81
CA VAL A 59 -9.02 0.93 -10.75
C VAL A 59 -8.87 -0.59 -10.80
N ASN A 60 -9.70 -1.33 -10.04
CA ASN A 60 -9.71 -2.78 -10.10
C ASN A 60 -10.11 -3.27 -11.49
N MET A 61 -11.11 -2.64 -12.14
CA MET A 61 -11.53 -3.00 -13.50
C MET A 61 -10.41 -2.79 -14.51
N ILE A 62 -9.66 -1.68 -14.43
CA ILE A 62 -8.48 -1.46 -15.28
C ILE A 62 -7.46 -2.58 -15.06
N ALA A 63 -7.15 -2.90 -13.80
CA ALA A 63 -6.19 -3.96 -13.48
C ALA A 63 -6.63 -5.33 -14.01
N LEU A 64 -7.90 -5.70 -13.82
CA LEU A 64 -8.46 -6.96 -14.32
C LEU A 64 -8.44 -7.02 -15.84
N THR A 65 -8.79 -5.93 -16.55
CA THR A 65 -8.70 -5.85 -18.01
C THR A 65 -7.26 -6.06 -18.52
N VAL A 66 -6.28 -5.42 -17.88
CA VAL A 66 -4.85 -5.62 -18.23
C VAL A 66 -4.43 -7.06 -17.99
N LEU A 67 -4.84 -7.66 -16.87
CA LEU A 67 -4.54 -9.06 -16.56
C LEU A 67 -5.18 -10.01 -17.59
N GLU A 68 -6.41 -9.75 -18.01
CA GLU A 68 -7.10 -10.52 -19.05
C GLU A 68 -6.38 -10.47 -20.39
N GLU A 69 -5.90 -9.31 -20.81
CA GLU A 69 -5.05 -9.14 -22.00
C GLU A 69 -3.71 -9.90 -21.89
N MET A 70 -3.23 -10.11 -20.67
CA MET A 70 -2.07 -10.95 -20.38
C MET A 70 -2.39 -12.45 -20.28
N GLY A 71 -3.65 -12.85 -20.46
CA GLY A 71 -4.13 -14.24 -20.38
C GLY A 71 -4.39 -14.71 -18.93
N ILE A 72 -4.56 -13.79 -17.99
CA ILE A 72 -4.88 -14.08 -16.59
C ILE A 72 -6.33 -13.71 -16.33
N THR A 73 -7.18 -14.69 -16.17
CA THR A 73 -8.63 -14.52 -15.99
C THR A 73 -9.00 -14.17 -14.55
N GLU A 74 -10.18 -13.59 -14.32
CA GLU A 74 -10.61 -13.13 -12.99
C GLU A 74 -10.65 -14.28 -11.96
N ASP A 75 -11.02 -15.50 -12.37
CA ASP A 75 -11.03 -16.68 -11.50
C ASP A 75 -9.63 -17.09 -11.01
N GLN A 76 -8.57 -16.64 -11.67
CA GLN A 76 -7.17 -16.77 -11.24
C GLN A 76 -6.75 -15.65 -10.28
N THR A 77 -7.64 -14.74 -9.91
CA THR A 77 -7.37 -13.68 -8.95
C THR A 77 -8.05 -13.93 -7.60
N GLU A 78 -7.58 -13.24 -6.57
CA GLU A 78 -8.14 -13.26 -5.22
C GLU A 78 -8.09 -11.85 -4.63
N THR A 79 -9.19 -11.37 -4.10
CA THR A 79 -9.28 -10.06 -3.45
C THR A 79 -8.70 -10.09 -2.03
N LYS A 80 -7.87 -9.09 -1.72
CA LYS A 80 -7.33 -8.84 -0.38
C LYS A 80 -7.60 -7.38 0.01
N VAL A 81 -8.53 -7.18 0.93
CA VAL A 81 -8.84 -5.84 1.44
C VAL A 81 -7.90 -5.51 2.61
N PHE A 82 -7.35 -4.30 2.60
CA PHE A 82 -6.46 -3.77 3.61
C PHE A 82 -6.93 -2.38 4.07
N GLU A 83 -6.52 -1.97 5.26
CA GLU A 83 -6.44 -0.55 5.54
C GLU A 83 -5.36 0.07 4.63
N TRP A 84 -5.55 1.33 4.22
CA TRP A 84 -4.67 1.97 3.24
C TRP A 84 -3.20 1.96 3.67
N SER A 85 -2.93 2.28 4.95
CA SER A 85 -1.59 2.25 5.54
C SER A 85 -0.93 0.86 5.49
N GLY A 86 -1.73 -0.19 5.41
CA GLY A 86 -1.29 -1.59 5.36
C GLY A 86 -0.96 -2.13 3.97
N LEU A 87 -1.24 -1.39 2.87
CA LEU A 87 -1.06 -1.89 1.50
C LEU A 87 0.40 -2.19 1.16
N ILE A 88 1.32 -1.25 1.34
CA ILE A 88 2.74 -1.45 1.05
C ILE A 88 3.36 -2.49 1.99
N PRO A 89 3.16 -2.43 3.32
CA PRO A 89 3.58 -3.51 4.20
C PRO A 89 3.03 -4.88 3.83
N GLY A 90 1.77 -4.95 3.40
CA GLY A 90 1.13 -6.18 2.95
C GLY A 90 1.76 -6.76 1.69
N LEU A 91 2.10 -5.92 0.71
CA LEU A 91 2.81 -6.31 -0.50
C LEU A 91 4.21 -6.87 -0.15
N ASN A 92 4.98 -6.15 0.66
CA ASN A 92 6.34 -6.54 1.05
C ASN A 92 6.37 -7.81 1.93
N ALA A 93 5.29 -8.06 2.68
CA ALA A 93 5.11 -9.28 3.47
C ALA A 93 4.47 -10.43 2.66
N ASN A 94 4.38 -10.32 1.33
CA ASN A 94 3.73 -11.29 0.45
C ASN A 94 2.28 -11.64 0.84
N ARG A 95 1.52 -10.68 1.40
CA ARG A 95 0.09 -10.83 1.67
C ARG A 95 -0.79 -10.43 0.49
N SER A 96 -0.26 -9.62 -0.43
CA SER A 96 -0.79 -9.35 -1.75
C SER A 96 0.33 -9.43 -2.78
N ASP A 97 -0.03 -9.57 -4.06
CA ASP A 97 0.91 -9.66 -5.18
C ASP A 97 0.90 -8.39 -6.02
N MET A 98 -0.21 -7.68 -6.01
CA MET A 98 -0.41 -6.37 -6.66
C MET A 98 -1.23 -5.46 -5.75
N VAL A 99 -1.00 -4.15 -5.85
CA VAL A 99 -1.85 -3.13 -5.23
C VAL A 99 -2.67 -2.44 -6.32
N THR A 100 -3.99 -2.59 -6.27
CA THR A 100 -4.94 -2.12 -7.29
C THR A 100 -5.89 -1.03 -6.77
N GLY A 101 -5.42 -0.22 -5.81
CA GLY A 101 -6.21 0.82 -5.14
C GLY A 101 -6.02 2.24 -5.70
N GLY A 102 -5.34 2.44 -6.83
CA GLY A 102 -5.09 3.79 -7.38
C GLY A 102 -4.04 4.57 -6.59
N MET A 103 -3.02 3.90 -6.10
CA MET A 103 -1.98 4.51 -5.28
C MET A 103 -1.11 5.47 -6.09
N TYR A 104 -0.97 6.72 -5.61
CA TYR A 104 -0.10 7.72 -6.22
C TYR A 104 1.37 7.29 -6.24
N ILE A 105 2.04 7.56 -7.36
CA ILE A 105 3.48 7.33 -7.53
C ILE A 105 4.23 8.44 -6.77
N LEU A 106 4.83 8.08 -5.64
CA LEU A 106 5.64 8.98 -4.81
C LEU A 106 7.06 8.41 -4.68
N LYS A 107 8.06 9.29 -4.61
CA LYS A 107 9.45 8.88 -4.43
C LYS A 107 9.66 7.97 -3.21
N SER A 108 8.99 8.27 -2.10
CA SER A 108 9.00 7.47 -0.87
C SER A 108 8.46 6.04 -1.10
N ARG A 109 7.44 5.89 -1.93
CA ARG A 109 6.84 4.61 -2.25
C ARG A 109 7.65 3.81 -3.27
N CYS A 110 8.25 4.48 -4.27
CA CYS A 110 9.11 3.83 -5.26
C CYS A 110 10.36 3.16 -4.64
N ALA A 111 10.75 3.55 -3.44
CA ALA A 111 11.81 2.88 -2.68
C ALA A 111 11.40 1.50 -2.14
N ASN A 112 10.09 1.22 -2.09
CA ASN A 112 9.52 0.03 -1.44
C ASN A 112 8.73 -0.87 -2.38
N MET A 113 8.35 -0.40 -3.58
CA MET A 113 7.58 -1.15 -4.57
C MET A 113 7.79 -0.59 -5.98
N ASN A 114 7.53 -1.42 -6.98
CA ASN A 114 7.47 -0.99 -8.37
C ASN A 114 6.05 -0.52 -8.71
N PHE A 115 5.95 0.39 -9.67
CA PHE A 115 4.70 0.89 -10.21
C PHE A 115 4.58 0.54 -11.71
N SER A 116 3.34 0.41 -12.17
CA SER A 116 3.01 0.49 -13.60
C SER A 116 3.15 1.94 -14.09
N ASP A 117 2.93 2.15 -15.39
CA ASP A 117 2.65 3.48 -15.90
C ASP A 117 1.39 4.07 -15.23
N PRO A 118 1.30 5.42 -15.10
CA PRO A 118 0.16 6.06 -14.48
C PRO A 118 -1.14 5.77 -15.24
N ILE A 119 -2.18 5.38 -14.51
CA ILE A 119 -3.54 5.21 -15.07
C ILE A 119 -4.35 6.51 -15.09
N GLY A 120 -3.85 7.57 -14.46
CA GLY A 120 -4.49 8.88 -14.41
C GLY A 120 -3.70 9.86 -13.56
N VAL A 121 -4.10 11.12 -13.62
CA VAL A 121 -3.55 12.22 -12.84
C VAL A 121 -4.69 12.95 -12.13
N PHE A 122 -4.58 13.08 -10.81
CA PHE A 122 -5.59 13.73 -9.97
C PHE A 122 -4.91 14.72 -9.04
N GLY A 123 -5.59 15.83 -8.76
CA GLY A 123 -5.15 16.83 -7.79
C GLY A 123 -5.79 16.63 -6.43
N ASP A 124 -5.14 17.16 -5.38
CA ASP A 124 -5.74 17.23 -4.06
C ASP A 124 -6.81 18.34 -4.02
N ALA A 125 -7.87 18.11 -3.24
CA ALA A 125 -8.89 19.11 -2.94
C ALA A 125 -9.11 19.20 -1.42
N MET A 126 -9.50 20.39 -0.95
CA MET A 126 -9.83 20.63 0.45
C MET A 126 -11.34 20.55 0.65
N MET A 127 -11.78 19.70 1.58
CA MET A 127 -13.14 19.74 2.07
C MET A 127 -13.19 20.69 3.28
N VAL A 128 -14.06 21.68 3.21
CA VAL A 128 -14.19 22.73 4.25
C VAL A 128 -15.66 22.95 4.60
N PRO A 129 -15.98 23.53 5.76
CA PRO A 129 -17.34 23.90 6.12
C PRO A 129 -17.97 24.80 5.05
N LYS A 130 -19.29 24.72 4.91
CA LYS A 130 -20.06 25.51 3.94
C LYS A 130 -19.73 27.02 4.08
N GLY A 131 -19.42 27.63 2.94
CA GLY A 131 -19.04 29.03 2.88
C GLY A 131 -17.56 29.31 3.21
N ASN A 132 -16.78 28.29 3.53
CA ASN A 132 -15.34 28.38 3.79
C ASN A 132 -14.99 29.55 4.76
N PRO A 133 -15.52 29.57 6.00
CA PRO A 133 -15.42 30.73 6.89
C PRO A 133 -13.96 31.08 7.28
N MET A 134 -13.04 30.13 7.18
CA MET A 134 -11.60 30.33 7.45
C MET A 134 -10.79 30.70 6.20
N GLY A 135 -11.40 30.70 5.02
CA GLY A 135 -10.72 31.00 3.75
C GLY A 135 -9.58 30.02 3.42
N ILE A 136 -9.81 28.73 3.64
CA ILE A 136 -8.82 27.68 3.37
C ILE A 136 -9.00 27.18 1.94
N ASN A 137 -8.00 27.42 1.09
CA ASN A 137 -7.99 27.02 -0.31
C ASN A 137 -6.79 26.10 -0.66
N ASN A 138 -5.81 26.04 0.23
CA ASN A 138 -4.57 25.27 0.03
C ASN A 138 -3.89 24.98 1.37
N TYR A 139 -2.81 24.19 1.36
CA TYR A 139 -2.06 23.82 2.57
C TYR A 139 -1.44 25.04 3.31
N ALA A 140 -1.04 26.07 2.58
CA ALA A 140 -0.50 27.28 3.22
C ALA A 140 -1.57 28.01 4.07
N ASP A 141 -2.83 27.98 3.64
CA ASP A 141 -3.93 28.51 4.44
C ASP A 141 -4.20 27.69 5.70
N VAL A 142 -4.01 26.36 5.65
CA VAL A 142 -4.07 25.51 6.85
C VAL A 142 -3.02 25.96 7.86
N VAL A 143 -1.78 26.20 7.43
CA VAL A 143 -0.71 26.72 8.31
C VAL A 143 -1.09 28.07 8.88
N ARG A 144 -1.50 29.01 8.03
CA ARG A 144 -1.84 30.39 8.39
C ARG A 144 -2.98 30.48 9.39
N THR A 145 -3.99 29.65 9.24
CA THR A 145 -5.21 29.69 10.07
C THR A 145 -5.11 28.87 11.34
N GLY A 146 -4.13 27.98 11.46
CA GLY A 146 -4.04 27.04 12.57
C GLY A 146 -5.11 25.93 12.53
N ALA A 147 -5.81 25.77 11.38
CA ALA A 147 -6.84 24.77 11.22
C ALA A 147 -6.30 23.34 11.39
N LYS A 148 -7.14 22.44 11.89
CA LYS A 148 -6.83 21.01 11.90
C LYS A 148 -7.05 20.41 10.51
N LEU A 149 -6.06 19.72 10.00
CA LEU A 149 -6.14 18.94 8.76
C LEU A 149 -6.40 17.47 9.12
N VAL A 150 -7.55 16.96 8.73
CA VAL A 150 -7.86 15.52 8.82
C VAL A 150 -7.52 14.87 7.49
N THR A 151 -6.78 13.76 7.52
CA THR A 151 -6.42 13.00 6.32
C THR A 151 -6.19 11.53 6.66
N GLY A 152 -6.14 10.67 5.63
CA GLY A 152 -5.91 9.24 5.80
C GLY A 152 -4.45 8.91 6.13
N ALA A 153 -4.24 7.99 7.06
CA ALA A 153 -2.92 7.45 7.33
C ALA A 153 -2.34 6.82 6.06
N GLY A 154 -1.11 7.22 5.71
CA GLY A 154 -0.44 6.76 4.48
C GLY A 154 -0.93 7.38 3.17
N PHE A 155 -1.86 8.34 3.19
CA PHE A 155 -2.28 9.08 2.00
C PHE A 155 -1.17 10.01 1.49
N ASN A 156 -1.18 10.31 0.17
CA ASN A 156 -0.27 11.28 -0.45
C ASN A 156 -0.39 12.68 0.17
N THR A 157 -1.57 13.04 0.63
CA THR A 157 -1.88 14.32 1.30
C THR A 157 -1.06 14.55 2.58
N VAL A 158 -0.59 13.50 3.26
CA VAL A 158 0.32 13.62 4.42
C VAL A 158 1.67 14.18 3.99
N GLU A 159 2.27 13.65 2.91
CA GLU A 159 3.54 14.17 2.38
C GLU A 159 3.36 15.58 1.80
N ALA A 160 2.25 15.83 1.10
CA ALA A 160 1.92 17.14 0.57
C ALA A 160 1.80 18.18 1.70
N ALA A 161 1.04 17.89 2.75
CA ALA A 161 0.88 18.76 3.91
C ALA A 161 2.24 19.11 4.56
N LYS A 162 3.07 18.09 4.82
CA LYS A 162 4.44 18.28 5.35
C LYS A 162 5.31 19.16 4.45
N LYS A 163 5.26 18.92 3.14
CA LYS A 163 5.99 19.72 2.14
C LYS A 163 5.61 21.21 2.16
N TYR A 164 4.35 21.51 2.42
CA TYR A 164 3.84 22.88 2.54
C TYR A 164 3.94 23.45 3.96
N GLY A 165 4.59 22.75 4.88
CA GLY A 165 4.89 23.23 6.22
C GLY A 165 3.76 23.07 7.24
N VAL A 166 2.75 22.23 6.96
CA VAL A 166 1.71 21.91 7.96
C VAL A 166 2.37 21.10 9.08
N PRO A 167 2.40 21.58 10.33
CA PRO A 167 3.03 20.87 11.43
C PRO A 167 2.21 19.65 11.84
N GLU A 168 2.87 18.63 12.37
CA GLU A 168 2.20 17.39 12.81
C GLU A 168 1.10 17.65 13.87
N SER A 169 1.29 18.69 14.70
CA SER A 169 0.29 19.10 15.69
C SER A 169 -1.03 19.61 15.07
N GLN A 170 -1.01 20.02 13.80
CA GLN A 170 -2.21 20.39 13.03
C GLN A 170 -2.79 19.24 12.21
N MET A 171 -2.11 18.09 12.11
CA MET A 171 -2.59 16.92 11.37
C MET A 171 -3.28 15.92 12.30
N MET A 172 -4.42 15.41 11.86
CA MET A 172 -5.12 14.28 12.44
C MET A 172 -5.18 13.16 11.40
N LEU A 173 -4.46 12.08 11.66
CA LEU A 173 -4.42 10.93 10.76
C LEU A 173 -5.45 9.89 11.22
N VAL A 174 -6.30 9.47 10.31
CA VAL A 174 -7.34 8.46 10.55
C VAL A 174 -7.28 7.37 9.49
N GLU A 175 -7.90 6.24 9.72
CA GLU A 175 -7.97 5.17 8.73
C GLU A 175 -9.18 5.36 7.81
N GLY A 176 -8.90 5.32 6.49
CA GLY A 176 -9.91 5.32 5.44
C GLY A 176 -10.75 6.60 5.32
N GLU A 177 -11.61 6.62 4.33
CA GLU A 177 -12.47 7.77 4.01
C GLU A 177 -13.58 7.97 5.06
N VAL A 178 -14.10 6.85 5.60
CA VAL A 178 -15.13 6.90 6.65
C VAL A 178 -14.58 7.57 7.91
N GLY A 179 -13.33 7.27 8.29
CA GLY A 179 -12.67 7.92 9.42
C GLY A 179 -12.47 9.42 9.20
N ILE A 180 -12.13 9.84 7.96
CA ILE A 180 -12.00 11.26 7.60
C ILE A 180 -13.35 11.98 7.79
N LEU A 181 -14.43 11.43 7.24
CA LEU A 181 -15.77 12.02 7.35
C LEU A 181 -16.27 12.08 8.78
N ALA A 182 -15.98 11.06 9.59
CA ALA A 182 -16.40 11.03 11.01
C ALA A 182 -15.63 12.02 11.88
N ALA A 183 -14.42 12.44 11.47
CA ALA A 183 -13.57 13.35 12.21
C ALA A 183 -13.75 14.83 11.82
N MET A 184 -14.57 15.11 10.80
CA MET A 184 -14.93 16.46 10.33
C MET A 184 -16.18 16.98 11.05
#